data_121ea6432507f5abb51da2fcf9c0fc5b
#
_entry.id   121ea6432507f5abb51da2fcf9c0fc5b
#
_cell.length_a   1.000
_cell.length_b   1.000
_cell.length_c   1.000
_cell.angle_alpha   90.00
_cell.angle_beta   90.00
_cell.angle_gamma   90.00
#
_symmetry.space_group_name_H-M   'P 1'
#
loop_
_entity.id
_entity.type
_entity.pdbx_description
1 polymer ?
#
loop_
_entity_poly.entity_id
_entity_poly.type
_entity_poly.pdbx_seq_one_letter_code
_entity_poly.pdbx_strand_id
1 'polypeptide(L)'
;MLHERVNPCNKCIEKIDRYNVAKILIENMHHYGGIGLSANQIGMYVRAFAMIKDLEYNEVIVCFNPRIIKRYKDCGWFEEGCLSYPDEIINVNRPNRIVVKYEDEDEKEHKIKLDGLAARVFQHEFDHLEGIDFTQR
;
A
#
# COMPACT_ATOMS: atom_id res chain seq x y z
N MET A 1 -7.50 7.83 -13.45
CA MET A 1 -6.26 7.91 -12.66
C MET A 1 -6.16 6.78 -11.65
N LEU A 2 -7.12 6.63 -10.75
CA LEU A 2 -7.11 5.61 -9.70
C LEU A 2 -7.17 4.18 -10.25
N HIS A 3 -7.78 3.97 -11.40
CA HIS A 3 -7.93 2.65 -12.03
C HIS A 3 -6.81 2.33 -13.04
N GLU A 4 -5.84 3.20 -13.19
CA GLU A 4 -4.69 2.92 -14.03
C GLU A 4 -3.61 2.20 -13.23
N ARG A 5 -3.00 1.19 -13.86
CA ARG A 5 -1.85 0.52 -13.27
C ARG A 5 -0.65 1.46 -13.27
N VAL A 6 -0.01 1.59 -12.12
CA VAL A 6 1.20 2.40 -11.99
C VAL A 6 2.41 1.52 -12.30
N ASN A 7 3.21 1.94 -13.26
CA ASN A 7 4.44 1.23 -13.62
C ASN A 7 5.45 1.27 -12.48
N PRO A 8 6.34 0.27 -12.39
CA PRO A 8 7.40 0.27 -11.39
C PRO A 8 8.23 1.54 -11.44
N CYS A 9 8.68 2.00 -10.30
CA CYS A 9 9.65 3.07 -10.22
C CYS A 9 10.90 2.65 -10.96
N ASN A 10 11.25 3.42 -11.95
CA ASN A 10 12.43 3.18 -12.74
C ASN A 10 13.58 4.04 -12.22
N LYS A 11 14.68 4.03 -12.96
CA LYS A 11 15.89 4.80 -12.62
C LYS A 11 15.69 6.32 -12.67
N CYS A 12 14.51 6.78 -13.13
CA CYS A 12 14.22 8.23 -13.20
C CYS A 12 13.89 8.81 -11.84
N ILE A 13 13.50 7.98 -10.85
CA ILE A 13 13.24 8.45 -9.49
C ILE A 13 14.50 8.19 -8.67
N GLU A 14 15.22 9.25 -8.41
CA GLU A 14 16.43 9.21 -7.61
C GLU A 14 16.11 9.03 -6.13
N LYS A 15 17.11 8.62 -5.37
CA LYS A 15 17.00 8.37 -3.94
C LYS A 15 16.42 9.55 -3.17
N ILE A 16 16.83 10.77 -3.51
CA ILE A 16 16.35 11.99 -2.83
C ILE A 16 14.86 12.22 -3.10
N ASP A 17 14.38 11.86 -4.30
CA ASP A 17 12.97 11.97 -4.63
C ASP A 17 12.14 10.95 -3.86
N ARG A 18 12.69 9.78 -3.60
CA ARG A 18 12.02 8.76 -2.78
C ARG A 18 11.79 9.24 -1.35
N TYR A 19 12.73 9.93 -0.74
CA TYR A 19 12.54 10.54 0.58
C TYR A 19 11.42 11.56 0.57
N ASN A 20 11.37 12.37 -0.47
CA ASN A 20 10.32 13.37 -0.64
C ASN A 20 8.94 12.72 -0.82
N VAL A 21 8.85 11.70 -1.68
CA VAL A 21 7.62 10.93 -1.88
C VAL A 21 7.16 10.29 -0.57
N ALA A 22 8.08 9.67 0.16
CA ALA A 22 7.77 9.03 1.44
C ALA A 22 7.20 10.05 2.45
N LYS A 23 7.81 11.22 2.54
CA LYS A 23 7.35 12.29 3.42
C LYS A 23 5.94 12.74 3.08
N ILE A 24 5.67 12.97 1.80
CA ILE A 24 4.35 13.39 1.31
C ILE A 24 3.30 12.32 1.62
N LEU A 25 3.61 11.05 1.36
CA LEU A 25 2.69 9.95 1.62
C LEU A 25 2.36 9.83 3.10
N ILE A 26 3.36 9.87 3.97
CA ILE A 26 3.17 9.75 5.41
C ILE A 26 2.34 10.92 5.96
N GLU A 27 2.68 12.14 5.55
CA GLU A 27 1.96 13.33 5.98
C GLU A 27 0.48 13.29 5.58
N ASN A 28 0.20 12.91 4.32
CA ASN A 28 -1.17 12.81 3.83
C ASN A 28 -1.93 11.66 4.48
N MET A 29 -1.28 10.53 4.69
CA MET A 29 -1.90 9.39 5.38
C MET A 29 -2.36 9.80 6.77
N HIS A 30 -1.52 10.48 7.54
CA HIS A 30 -1.86 10.95 8.88
C HIS A 30 -2.92 12.05 8.85
N HIS A 31 -2.82 12.97 7.90
CA HIS A 31 -3.78 14.06 7.76
C HIS A 31 -5.21 13.54 7.56
N TYR A 32 -5.38 12.53 6.75
CA TYR A 32 -6.69 11.92 6.48
C TYR A 32 -7.08 10.83 7.46
N GLY A 33 -6.24 10.53 8.44
CA GLY A 33 -6.53 9.52 9.46
C GLY A 33 -6.56 8.08 8.93
N GLY A 34 -5.86 7.82 7.83
CA GLY A 34 -5.80 6.49 7.22
C GLY A 34 -4.69 5.62 7.79
N ILE A 35 -4.79 4.33 7.53
CA ILE A 35 -3.76 3.34 7.88
C ILE A 35 -2.94 2.91 6.67
N GLY A 36 -3.28 3.42 5.50
CA GLY A 36 -2.55 3.22 4.25
C GLY A 36 -2.94 4.28 3.24
N LEU A 37 -2.03 4.60 2.33
CA LEU A 37 -2.27 5.57 1.27
C LEU A 37 -1.32 5.31 0.12
N SER A 38 -1.85 5.07 -1.08
CA SER A 38 -1.04 4.92 -2.28
C SER A 38 -0.79 6.25 -2.98
N ALA A 39 0.33 6.34 -3.67
CA ALA A 39 0.73 7.58 -4.35
C ALA A 39 -0.29 8.02 -5.41
N ASN A 40 -0.87 7.09 -6.15
CA ASN A 40 -1.86 7.43 -7.18
C ASN A 40 -3.17 7.98 -6.60
N GLN A 41 -3.48 7.74 -5.32
CA GLN A 41 -4.64 8.34 -4.68
C GLN A 41 -4.51 9.85 -4.47
N ILE A 42 -3.28 10.34 -4.45
CA ILE A 42 -2.99 11.78 -4.30
C ILE A 42 -2.33 12.36 -5.55
N GLY A 43 -2.51 11.70 -6.69
CA GLY A 43 -2.10 12.22 -7.99
C GLY A 43 -0.63 12.07 -8.32
N MET A 44 0.12 11.27 -7.58
CA MET A 44 1.51 10.98 -7.90
C MET A 44 1.62 9.66 -8.66
N TYR A 45 2.24 9.70 -9.83
CA TYR A 45 2.45 8.52 -10.68
C TYR A 45 3.73 7.79 -10.30
N VAL A 46 3.77 7.31 -9.08
CA VAL A 46 4.90 6.56 -8.53
C VAL A 46 4.33 5.26 -7.95
N ARG A 47 4.99 4.14 -8.25
CA ARG A 47 4.58 2.85 -7.70
C ARG A 47 5.05 2.73 -6.26
N ALA A 48 4.32 3.39 -5.36
CA ALA A 48 4.64 3.45 -3.94
C ALA A 48 3.39 3.66 -3.09
N PHE A 49 3.44 3.19 -1.85
CA PHE A 49 2.43 3.50 -0.85
C PHE A 49 3.05 3.54 0.54
N ALA A 50 2.41 4.28 1.44
CA ALA A 50 2.70 4.26 2.86
C ALA A 50 1.67 3.37 3.55
N MET A 51 2.08 2.69 4.62
CA MET A 51 1.15 1.91 5.44
C MET A 51 1.63 1.83 6.89
N ILE A 52 0.69 1.65 7.80
CA ILE A 52 1.00 1.31 9.17
C ILE A 52 1.21 -0.19 9.22
N LYS A 53 2.43 -0.61 9.53
CA LYS A 53 2.79 -2.02 9.66
C LYS A 53 2.36 -2.58 11.01
N ASP A 54 2.45 -1.75 12.05
CA ASP A 54 2.11 -2.13 13.41
C ASP A 54 1.38 -0.98 14.10
N LEU A 55 0.09 -1.19 14.41
CA LEU A 55 -0.74 -0.18 15.07
C LEU A 55 -0.29 0.09 16.51
N GLU A 56 0.15 -0.93 17.22
CA GLU A 56 0.55 -0.82 18.62
C GLU A 56 1.76 0.10 18.78
N TYR A 57 2.74 -0.05 17.89
CA TYR A 57 3.97 0.75 17.92
C TYR A 57 3.94 1.93 16.95
N ASN A 58 2.83 2.10 16.24
CA ASN A 58 2.69 3.14 15.23
C ASN A 58 3.84 3.12 14.20
N GLU A 59 4.24 1.91 13.81
CA GLU A 59 5.31 1.71 12.84
C GLU A 59 4.78 1.93 11.43
N VAL A 60 5.33 2.92 10.74
CA VAL A 60 4.98 3.26 9.37
C VAL A 60 6.11 2.86 8.44
N ILE A 61 5.75 2.21 7.33
CA ILE A 61 6.70 1.89 6.27
C ILE A 61 6.20 2.49 4.96
N VAL A 62 7.13 2.82 4.07
CA VAL A 62 6.82 3.23 2.70
C VAL A 62 7.42 2.19 1.76
N CYS A 63 6.56 1.64 0.91
CA CYS A 63 6.94 0.56 0.01
C CYS A 63 7.03 1.09 -1.42
N PHE A 64 8.22 0.99 -2.02
CA PHE A 64 8.45 1.30 -3.44
C PHE A 64 8.55 0.00 -4.22
N ASN A 65 7.96 -0.04 -5.40
CA ASN A 65 7.94 -1.22 -6.27
C ASN A 65 7.51 -2.50 -5.52
N PRO A 66 6.39 -2.45 -4.80
CA PRO A 66 5.95 -3.59 -4.01
C PRO A 66 5.54 -4.75 -4.90
N ARG A 67 5.76 -5.97 -4.40
CA ARG A 67 5.35 -7.21 -5.06
C ARG A 67 4.82 -8.17 -4.02
N ILE A 68 3.81 -8.94 -4.37
CA ILE A 68 3.31 -10.04 -3.56
C ILE A 68 3.93 -11.31 -4.11
N ILE A 69 4.77 -11.96 -3.30
CA ILE A 69 5.50 -13.16 -3.70
C ILE A 69 4.67 -14.42 -3.47
N LYS A 70 3.91 -14.43 -2.36
CA LYS A 70 3.08 -15.58 -2.00
C LYS A 70 1.83 -15.11 -1.28
N ARG A 71 0.70 -15.71 -1.65
CA ARG A 71 -0.57 -15.57 -0.94
C ARG A 71 -0.92 -16.92 -0.34
N TYR A 72 -1.13 -16.94 0.99
CA TYR A 72 -1.57 -18.18 1.65
C TYR A 72 -3.05 -18.40 1.39
N LYS A 73 -3.50 -19.66 1.54
CA LYS A 73 -4.88 -20.03 1.19
C LYS A 73 -5.91 -19.65 2.25
N ASP A 74 -5.50 -19.41 3.49
CA ASP A 74 -6.41 -19.02 4.55
C ASP A 74 -6.85 -17.58 4.35
N CYS A 75 -8.05 -17.42 3.85
CA CYS A 75 -8.65 -16.12 3.57
C CYS A 75 -9.70 -15.76 4.61
N GLY A 76 -9.99 -14.48 4.72
CA GLY A 76 -11.04 -13.98 5.60
C GLY A 76 -11.78 -12.81 4.98
N TRP A 77 -13.03 -12.65 5.39
CA TRP A 77 -13.88 -11.54 5.00
C TRP A 77 -13.78 -10.45 6.05
N PHE A 78 -13.50 -9.23 5.61
CA PHE A 78 -13.43 -8.07 6.50
C PHE A 78 -14.00 -6.85 5.81
N GLU A 79 -14.51 -5.94 6.61
CA GLU A 79 -14.95 -4.65 6.13
C GLU A 79 -13.74 -3.78 5.83
N GLU A 80 -13.72 -3.19 4.63
CA GLU A 80 -12.68 -2.27 4.21
C GLU A 80 -13.27 -0.94 3.81
N GLY A 81 -12.61 0.14 4.22
CA GLY A 81 -12.87 1.47 3.73
C GLY A 81 -11.68 1.98 2.93
N CYS A 82 -11.89 3.04 2.19
CA CYS A 82 -10.84 3.66 1.38
C CYS A 82 -10.99 5.17 1.42
N LEU A 83 -9.88 5.90 1.56
CA LEU A 83 -9.90 7.37 1.57
C LEU A 83 -10.46 7.96 0.28
N SER A 84 -10.34 7.24 -0.84
CA SER A 84 -10.93 7.65 -2.12
C SER A 84 -12.45 7.46 -2.20
N TYR A 85 -13.01 6.67 -1.28
CA TYR A 85 -14.44 6.36 -1.20
C TYR A 85 -14.90 6.45 0.25
N PRO A 86 -14.95 7.67 0.83
CA PRO A 86 -15.11 7.85 2.28
C PRO A 86 -16.42 7.31 2.85
N ASP A 87 -17.47 7.21 2.03
CA ASP A 87 -18.79 6.76 2.47
C ASP A 87 -19.05 5.27 2.19
N GLU A 88 -18.06 4.56 1.65
CA GLU A 88 -18.22 3.16 1.29
C GLU A 88 -17.41 2.25 2.22
N ILE A 89 -18.09 1.25 2.76
CA ILE A 89 -17.47 0.14 3.51
C ILE A 89 -17.96 -1.13 2.86
N ILE A 90 -17.02 -1.94 2.39
CA ILE A 90 -17.31 -3.15 1.61
C ILE A 90 -16.63 -4.34 2.26
N ASN A 91 -17.34 -5.48 2.31
CA ASN A 91 -16.74 -6.74 2.72
C ASN A 91 -15.86 -7.28 1.59
N VAL A 92 -14.59 -7.49 1.89
CA VAL A 92 -13.61 -8.02 0.94
C VAL A 92 -12.98 -9.28 1.51
N ASN A 93 -12.90 -10.31 0.67
CA ASN A 93 -12.22 -11.55 1.00
C ASN A 93 -10.77 -11.47 0.55
N ARG A 94 -9.85 -11.61 1.50
CA ARG A 94 -8.42 -11.54 1.22
C ARG A 94 -7.65 -12.61 1.97
N PRO A 95 -6.52 -13.09 1.42
CA PRO A 95 -5.58 -13.90 2.19
C PRO A 95 -5.20 -13.20 3.50
N ASN A 96 -5.18 -13.97 4.59
CA ASN A 96 -4.80 -13.45 5.90
C ASN A 96 -3.29 -13.31 6.07
N ARG A 97 -2.52 -14.04 5.24
CA ARG A 97 -1.06 -14.05 5.29
C ARG A 97 -0.50 -13.96 3.89
N ILE A 98 0.54 -13.14 3.74
CA ILE A 98 1.25 -12.96 2.46
C ILE A 98 2.75 -12.82 2.72
N VAL A 99 3.53 -13.09 1.69
CA VAL A 99 4.96 -12.76 1.66
C VAL A 99 5.13 -11.71 0.58
N VAL A 100 5.80 -10.62 0.92
CA VAL A 100 5.96 -9.48 0.03
C VAL A 100 7.42 -9.08 -0.11
N LYS A 101 7.72 -8.40 -1.21
CA LYS A 101 8.98 -7.72 -1.42
C LYS A 101 8.71 -6.27 -1.75
N TYR A 102 9.54 -5.38 -1.28
CA TYR A 102 9.49 -3.97 -1.62
C TYR A 102 10.86 -3.34 -1.44
N GLU A 103 11.02 -2.15 -2.00
CA GLU A 103 12.21 -1.32 -1.80
C GLU A 103 11.85 -0.17 -0.87
N ASP A 104 12.79 0.23 -0.02
CA ASP A 104 12.62 1.40 0.84
C ASP A 104 13.13 2.69 0.18
N GLU A 105 13.18 3.79 0.93
CA GLU A 105 13.65 5.09 0.43
C GLU A 105 15.12 5.05 0.00
N ASP A 106 15.88 4.12 0.54
CA ASP A 106 17.30 3.93 0.23
C ASP A 106 17.52 2.93 -0.90
N GLU A 107 16.45 2.52 -1.58
CA GLU A 107 16.48 1.50 -2.65
C GLU A 107 16.90 0.13 -2.15
N LYS A 108 16.83 -0.08 -0.85
CA LYS A 108 17.14 -1.38 -0.25
C LYS A 108 15.92 -2.28 -0.31
N GLU A 109 16.12 -3.51 -0.81
CA GLU A 109 15.05 -4.50 -0.91
C GLU A 109 14.78 -5.17 0.42
N HIS A 110 13.50 -5.33 0.74
CA HIS A 110 13.01 -6.05 1.91
C HIS A 110 12.10 -7.18 1.45
N LYS A 111 12.22 -8.33 2.10
CA LYS A 111 11.30 -9.45 1.93
C LYS A 111 10.76 -9.78 3.32
N ILE A 112 9.46 -9.63 3.49
CA ILE A 112 8.81 -9.82 4.78
C ILE A 112 7.54 -10.64 4.65
N LYS A 113 7.16 -11.30 5.74
CA LYS A 113 5.87 -11.96 5.87
C LYS A 113 4.95 -11.02 6.66
N LEU A 114 3.76 -10.83 6.13
CA LEU A 114 2.72 -10.04 6.78
C LEU A 114 1.52 -10.91 7.09
N ASP A 115 0.86 -10.63 8.20
CA ASP A 115 -0.39 -11.29 8.57
C ASP A 115 -1.36 -10.26 9.15
N GLY A 116 -2.60 -10.69 9.34
CA GLY A 116 -3.64 -9.87 9.93
C GLY A 116 -3.86 -8.55 9.21
N LEU A 117 -3.98 -7.47 9.98
CA LEU A 117 -4.27 -6.13 9.44
C LEU A 117 -3.19 -5.66 8.48
N ALA A 118 -1.92 -5.87 8.80
CA ALA A 118 -0.82 -5.44 7.94
C ALA A 118 -0.90 -6.11 6.56
N ALA A 119 -1.23 -7.40 6.50
CA ALA A 119 -1.42 -8.11 5.24
C ALA A 119 -2.57 -7.50 4.43
N ARG A 120 -3.66 -7.12 5.10
CA ARG A 120 -4.82 -6.51 4.45
C ARG A 120 -4.52 -5.15 3.89
N VAL A 121 -3.88 -4.30 4.69
CA VAL A 121 -3.51 -2.95 4.26
C VAL A 121 -2.58 -3.01 3.06
N PHE A 122 -1.56 -3.87 3.11
CA PHE A 122 -0.65 -4.05 1.98
C PHE A 122 -1.39 -4.43 0.70
N GLN A 123 -2.29 -5.42 0.78
CA GLN A 123 -3.04 -5.88 -0.38
C GLN A 123 -3.98 -4.80 -0.92
N HIS A 124 -4.62 -4.04 -0.04
CA HIS A 124 -5.50 -2.96 -0.44
C HIS A 124 -4.72 -1.88 -1.21
N GLU A 125 -3.57 -1.44 -0.69
CA GLU A 125 -2.75 -0.42 -1.35
C GLU A 125 -2.09 -0.96 -2.62
N PHE A 126 -1.68 -2.23 -2.62
CA PHE A 126 -1.15 -2.88 -3.81
C PHE A 126 -2.19 -2.88 -4.95
N ASP A 127 -3.45 -3.16 -4.62
CA ASP A 127 -4.54 -3.12 -5.61
C ASP A 127 -4.66 -1.74 -6.26
N HIS A 128 -4.54 -0.66 -5.49
CA HIS A 128 -4.55 0.69 -6.05
C HIS A 128 -3.46 0.88 -7.10
N LEU A 129 -2.27 0.35 -6.84
CA LEU A 129 -1.16 0.45 -7.80
C LEU A 129 -1.37 -0.39 -9.04
N GLU A 130 -2.20 -1.44 -8.95
CA GLU A 130 -2.59 -2.27 -10.10
C GLU A 130 -3.84 -1.74 -10.80
N GLY A 131 -4.38 -0.59 -10.37
CA GLY A 131 -5.58 -0.01 -10.94
C GLY A 131 -6.87 -0.68 -10.48
N ILE A 132 -6.82 -1.41 -9.39
CA ILE A 132 -7.96 -2.15 -8.83
C ILE A 132 -8.30 -1.52 -7.47
N ASP A 133 -9.53 -1.08 -7.28
CA ASP A 133 -9.98 -0.66 -5.97
C ASP A 133 -10.81 -1.75 -5.28
N PHE A 134 -11.14 -1.53 -4.01
CA PHE A 134 -11.83 -2.53 -3.21
C PHE A 134 -13.27 -2.81 -3.69
N THR A 135 -13.87 -1.89 -4.44
CA THR A 135 -15.22 -2.08 -4.99
C THR A 135 -15.25 -3.13 -6.10
N GLN A 136 -14.08 -3.49 -6.63
CA GLN A 136 -13.91 -4.49 -7.69
C GLN A 136 -13.57 -5.88 -7.15
N ARG A 137 -13.49 -6.04 -5.83
CA ARG A 137 -13.13 -7.32 -5.18
C ARG A 137 -14.33 -8.12 -4.70
#